data_baeafe5c655cdaa742c77a994ad4f2fd
#
_entry.id   baeafe5c655cdaa742c77a994ad4f2fd
#
_cell.length_a   1.000
_cell.length_b   1.000
_cell.length_c   1.000
_cell.angle_alpha   90.00
_cell.angle_beta   90.00
_cell.angle_gamma   90.00
#
_symmetry.space_group_name_H-M   'P 1'
#
loop_
_entity.id
_entity.type
_entity.pdbx_description
1 polymer ?
#
loop_
_entity_poly.entity_id
_entity_poly.type
_entity_poly.pdbx_seq_one_letter_code
_entity_poly.pdbx_strand_id
1 'polypeptide(L)'
;MKKLYLILLCLLILQNSFSQNFRRPNDWTKYRQELIIQVGAAQFLGDLGGLNKKGTDYSPADLEFALTRPSLSLAYKYKIEKYFNIQSSLSYLLVAGNDKFTKDKFRNNRNLNFKSNIFELAVRAEYSLFFSLDGIKSRLKNGLSKKSNSKSNELIGFIGAGVFYFNPKGKDPTSGVYEKLYPHHTEGQGLPGGPKQYKRIAICIPMGIAWQISLTKLINIGVEMNYRKTFTDYIDDVSTTYYFDRNALLEAYGPKSLALSDPSLGTIPGASLPNGDGTGAQRGDKENDSFMSMQVKISYLLSSKRNRSKLRAKF
;
A
#
# COMPACT_ATOMS: atom_id res chain seq x y z
N MET A 1 -21.47 -22.64 -10.59
CA MET A 1 -22.65 -22.16 -9.84
C MET A 1 -22.30 -21.18 -8.71
N LYS A 2 -21.34 -21.48 -7.80
CA LYS A 2 -20.97 -20.55 -6.69
C LYS A 2 -20.53 -19.13 -7.14
N LYS A 3 -19.81 -18.99 -8.25
CA LYS A 3 -19.39 -17.67 -8.80
C LYS A 3 -20.56 -16.84 -9.33
N LEU A 4 -21.61 -17.49 -9.87
CA LEU A 4 -22.82 -16.83 -10.37
C LEU A 4 -23.66 -16.26 -9.22
N TYR A 5 -23.76 -16.99 -8.10
CA TYR A 5 -24.44 -16.51 -6.88
C TYR A 5 -23.75 -15.29 -6.26
N LEU A 6 -22.40 -15.24 -6.30
CA LEU A 6 -21.66 -14.08 -5.81
C LEU A 6 -21.92 -12.83 -6.64
N ILE A 7 -21.95 -12.97 -7.96
CA ILE A 7 -22.27 -11.88 -8.89
C ILE A 7 -23.72 -11.41 -8.72
N LEU A 8 -24.67 -12.35 -8.55
CA LEU A 8 -26.08 -12.02 -8.31
C LEU A 8 -26.28 -11.32 -6.95
N LEU A 9 -25.55 -11.74 -5.91
CA LEU A 9 -25.55 -11.12 -4.58
C LEU A 9 -24.97 -9.70 -4.65
N CYS A 10 -23.89 -9.47 -5.39
CA CYS A 10 -23.33 -8.14 -5.62
C CYS A 10 -24.31 -7.23 -6.39
N LEU A 11 -25.02 -7.76 -7.40
CA LEU A 11 -26.04 -7.02 -8.15
C LEU A 11 -27.26 -6.67 -7.29
N LEU A 12 -27.69 -7.55 -6.39
CA LEU A 12 -28.80 -7.28 -5.44
C LEU A 12 -28.44 -6.22 -4.38
N ILE A 13 -27.16 -6.14 -3.98
CA ILE A 13 -26.68 -5.10 -3.06
C ILE A 13 -26.66 -3.74 -3.75
N LEU A 14 -26.41 -3.69 -5.06
CA LEU A 14 -26.40 -2.45 -5.85
C LEU A 14 -27.79 -1.84 -6.08
N GLN A 15 -28.87 -2.62 -5.97
CA GLN A 15 -30.24 -2.11 -6.20
C GLN A 15 -30.82 -1.29 -5.05
N ASN A 16 -30.29 -1.35 -3.84
CA ASN A 16 -30.80 -0.63 -2.67
C ASN A 16 -30.22 0.79 -2.47
N SER A 17 -29.54 1.34 -3.50
CA SER A 17 -28.84 2.63 -3.40
C SER A 17 -29.70 3.87 -3.67
N PHE A 18 -31.02 3.73 -3.79
CA PHE A 18 -31.91 4.84 -4.10
C PHE A 18 -32.65 5.35 -2.88
N SER A 19 -32.04 6.13 -2.04
CA SER A 19 -32.73 7.18 -1.27
C SER A 19 -31.74 7.97 -0.42
N GLN A 20 -31.22 9.04 -0.97
CA GLN A 20 -30.44 9.99 -0.17
C GLN A 20 -31.00 11.39 -0.41
N ASN A 21 -31.81 11.83 0.53
CA ASN A 21 -32.27 13.20 0.59
C ASN A 21 -31.21 14.10 1.19
N PHE A 22 -30.35 14.70 0.38
CA PHE A 22 -29.69 15.93 0.78
C PHE A 22 -30.74 17.01 1.04
N ARG A 23 -30.59 17.75 2.12
CA ARG A 23 -31.46 18.89 2.42
C ARG A 23 -31.51 19.92 1.26
N ARG A 24 -30.43 19.96 0.45
CA ARG A 24 -30.37 20.64 -0.85
C ARG A 24 -29.54 19.77 -1.78
N PRO A 25 -29.99 19.49 -3.02
CA PRO A 25 -29.31 18.59 -3.95
C PRO A 25 -27.85 18.98 -4.27
N ASN A 26 -27.47 20.23 -4.02
CA ASN A 26 -26.19 20.80 -4.42
C ASN A 26 -25.28 21.23 -3.24
N ASP A 27 -25.53 20.79 -2.00
CA ASP A 27 -24.66 21.20 -0.89
C ASP A 27 -23.23 20.62 -0.99
N TRP A 28 -23.04 19.51 -1.70
CA TRP A 28 -21.72 18.94 -1.99
C TRP A 28 -20.85 19.88 -2.84
N THR A 29 -21.44 20.72 -3.67
CA THR A 29 -20.70 21.67 -4.54
C THR A 29 -19.99 22.78 -3.76
N LYS A 30 -20.37 23.01 -2.49
CA LYS A 30 -19.71 23.98 -1.62
C LYS A 30 -18.43 23.46 -1.00
N TYR A 31 -18.29 22.12 -0.92
CA TYR A 31 -17.19 21.42 -0.25
C TYR A 31 -16.57 20.41 -1.19
N ARG A 32 -16.05 20.90 -2.33
CA ARG A 32 -15.44 20.04 -3.34
C ARG A 32 -14.01 19.63 -3.01
N GLN A 33 -13.35 20.44 -2.20
CA GLN A 33 -11.93 20.27 -1.89
C GLN A 33 -11.77 19.75 -0.48
N GLU A 34 -10.89 18.77 -0.31
CA GLU A 34 -10.64 18.12 0.97
C GLU A 34 -9.13 17.90 1.12
N LEU A 35 -8.57 18.37 2.23
CA LEU A 35 -7.20 18.10 2.64
C LEU A 35 -7.22 16.92 3.62
N ILE A 36 -6.32 15.97 3.44
CA ILE A 36 -6.33 14.72 4.19
C ILE A 36 -4.93 14.46 4.74
N ILE A 37 -4.86 14.11 6.02
CA ILE A 37 -3.67 13.58 6.68
C ILE A 37 -4.00 12.15 7.12
N GLN A 38 -3.10 11.22 6.83
CA GLN A 38 -3.26 9.81 7.17
C GLN A 38 -2.02 9.33 7.90
N VAL A 39 -2.23 8.61 9.00
CA VAL A 39 -1.17 7.99 9.81
C VAL A 39 -1.56 6.55 10.10
N GLY A 40 -0.62 5.65 10.01
CA GLY A 40 -0.91 4.24 10.26
C GLY A 40 0.30 3.35 10.09
N ALA A 41 0.04 2.16 9.59
CA ALA A 41 0.98 1.08 9.46
C ALA A 41 1.07 0.60 8.02
N ALA A 42 2.27 0.19 7.61
CA ALA A 42 2.55 -0.42 6.33
C ALA A 42 3.18 -1.79 6.53
N GLN A 43 2.99 -2.66 5.55
CA GLN A 43 3.52 -4.01 5.52
C GLN A 43 3.96 -4.39 4.11
N PHE A 44 5.04 -5.14 4.04
CA PHE A 44 5.57 -5.73 2.82
C PHE A 44 4.87 -7.07 2.53
N LEU A 45 4.70 -7.37 1.25
CA LEU A 45 4.15 -8.63 0.74
C LEU A 45 5.03 -9.05 -0.45
N GLY A 46 5.96 -9.96 -0.20
CA GLY A 46 6.95 -10.42 -1.17
C GLY A 46 7.81 -11.53 -0.58
N ASP A 47 9.02 -11.70 -1.09
CA ASP A 47 9.91 -12.81 -0.80
C ASP A 47 10.38 -12.92 0.65
N LEU A 48 10.45 -11.81 1.37
CA LEU A 48 10.93 -11.76 2.75
C LEU A 48 9.79 -11.48 3.74
N GLY A 49 9.65 -12.36 4.72
CA GLY A 49 8.54 -12.30 5.69
C GLY A 49 7.36 -13.16 5.26
N GLY A 50 6.25 -13.05 5.99
CA GLY A 50 5.02 -13.79 5.71
C GLY A 50 4.80 -15.05 6.55
N LEU A 51 3.52 -15.38 6.72
CA LEU A 51 3.07 -16.60 7.40
C LEU A 51 3.23 -17.81 6.49
N ASN A 52 3.88 -18.87 6.98
CA ASN A 52 4.25 -20.10 6.25
C ASN A 52 3.09 -20.99 5.76
N LYS A 53 2.02 -20.41 5.24
CA LYS A 53 0.96 -21.17 4.57
C LYS A 53 1.19 -21.14 3.07
N LYS A 54 1.51 -22.29 2.49
CA LYS A 54 1.54 -22.46 1.02
C LYS A 54 0.23 -21.95 0.41
N GLY A 55 0.34 -21.03 -0.56
CA GLY A 55 -0.80 -20.45 -1.27
C GLY A 55 -1.45 -19.23 -0.62
N THR A 56 -0.83 -18.63 0.39
CA THR A 56 -1.26 -17.33 0.97
C THR A 56 -0.31 -16.18 0.61
N ASP A 57 0.72 -16.47 -0.16
CA ASP A 57 1.71 -15.52 -0.60
C ASP A 57 1.03 -14.29 -1.24
N TYR A 58 1.53 -13.09 -0.94
CA TYR A 58 1.01 -11.80 -1.41
C TYR A 58 -0.43 -11.46 -1.00
N SER A 59 -1.03 -12.21 -0.07
CA SER A 59 -2.39 -11.95 0.40
C SER A 59 -2.40 -11.22 1.75
N PRO A 60 -3.47 -10.46 2.06
CA PRO A 60 -3.64 -9.84 3.38
C PRO A 60 -3.67 -10.85 4.55
N ALA A 61 -3.80 -12.15 4.27
CA ALA A 61 -3.75 -13.21 5.27
C ALA A 61 -2.33 -13.55 5.71
N ASP A 62 -1.32 -13.05 4.99
CA ASP A 62 0.11 -13.25 5.25
C ASP A 62 0.73 -12.17 6.15
N LEU A 63 -0.09 -11.44 6.89
CA LEU A 63 0.33 -10.31 7.71
C LEU A 63 1.13 -10.75 8.96
N GLU A 64 2.37 -10.30 9.07
CA GLU A 64 3.21 -10.43 10.25
C GLU A 64 3.25 -9.13 11.06
N PHE A 65 2.58 -9.09 12.21
CA PHE A 65 2.56 -7.89 13.07
C PHE A 65 3.95 -7.42 13.51
N ALA A 66 4.91 -8.34 13.67
CA ALA A 66 6.28 -8.01 14.04
C ALA A 66 7.01 -7.17 12.97
N LEU A 67 6.61 -7.27 11.71
CA LEU A 67 7.19 -6.55 10.58
C LEU A 67 6.41 -5.27 10.20
N THR A 68 5.34 -4.98 10.90
CA THR A 68 4.55 -3.76 10.69
C THR A 68 5.38 -2.50 10.97
N ARG A 69 5.36 -1.55 10.06
CA ARG A 69 6.14 -0.31 10.12
C ARG A 69 5.26 0.93 9.92
N PRO A 70 5.69 2.10 10.40
CA PRO A 70 4.88 3.31 10.28
C PRO A 70 4.70 3.77 8.84
N SER A 71 3.55 4.41 8.60
CA SER A 71 3.22 5.10 7.35
C SER A 71 2.55 6.44 7.62
N LEU A 72 2.86 7.42 6.77
CA LEU A 72 2.32 8.77 6.79
C LEU A 72 1.93 9.17 5.37
N SER A 73 0.76 9.79 5.19
CA SER A 73 0.33 10.28 3.89
C SER A 73 -0.35 11.64 4.01
N LEU A 74 -0.10 12.49 3.02
CA LEU A 74 -0.79 13.76 2.81
C LEU A 74 -1.53 13.64 1.48
N ALA A 75 -2.81 14.04 1.46
CA ALA A 75 -3.59 13.93 0.26
C ALA A 75 -4.51 15.15 0.05
N TYR A 76 -4.77 15.41 -1.21
CA TYR A 76 -5.75 16.38 -1.67
C TYR A 76 -6.79 15.68 -2.52
N LYS A 77 -8.06 15.83 -2.13
CA LYS A 77 -9.19 15.24 -2.81
C LYS A 77 -10.05 16.34 -3.44
N TYR A 78 -10.47 16.10 -4.68
CA TYR A 78 -11.41 16.95 -5.39
C TYR A 78 -12.65 16.16 -5.82
N LYS A 79 -13.82 16.59 -5.38
CA LYS A 79 -15.12 16.01 -5.77
C LYS A 79 -15.52 16.53 -7.14
N ILE A 80 -15.51 15.66 -8.13
CA ILE A 80 -15.97 15.95 -9.49
C ILE A 80 -17.49 15.89 -9.52
N GLU A 81 -18.05 14.81 -8.97
CA GLU A 81 -19.47 14.54 -8.85
C GLU A 81 -19.83 14.13 -7.41
N LYS A 82 -21.10 13.92 -7.17
CA LYS A 82 -21.64 13.58 -5.84
C LYS A 82 -20.98 12.33 -5.24
N TYR A 83 -20.69 11.34 -6.07
CA TYR A 83 -20.14 10.05 -5.67
C TYR A 83 -18.74 9.78 -6.24
N PHE A 84 -18.27 10.63 -7.14
CA PHE A 84 -16.99 10.44 -7.82
C PHE A 84 -16.00 11.53 -7.45
N ASN A 85 -14.82 11.10 -6.98
CA ASN A 85 -13.75 11.98 -6.56
C ASN A 85 -12.43 11.59 -7.24
N ILE A 86 -11.53 12.54 -7.36
CA ILE A 86 -10.11 12.31 -7.64
C ILE A 86 -9.31 12.73 -6.43
N GLN A 87 -8.35 11.89 -6.04
CA GLN A 87 -7.42 12.18 -4.96
C GLN A 87 -5.98 12.04 -5.45
N SER A 88 -5.16 13.04 -5.16
CA SER A 88 -3.70 12.95 -5.25
C SER A 88 -3.11 12.81 -3.86
N SER A 89 -2.07 11.98 -3.71
CA SER A 89 -1.44 11.72 -2.41
C SER A 89 0.07 11.62 -2.52
N LEU A 90 0.75 12.13 -1.50
CA LEU A 90 2.16 11.93 -1.24
C LEU A 90 2.28 11.09 0.03
N SER A 91 2.92 9.93 -0.07
CA SER A 91 3.02 8.98 1.03
C SER A 91 4.46 8.63 1.34
N TYR A 92 4.78 8.54 2.63
CA TYR A 92 6.00 7.95 3.14
C TYR A 92 5.64 6.67 3.88
N LEU A 93 6.24 5.56 3.47
CA LEU A 93 6.03 4.27 4.10
C LEU A 93 7.39 3.63 4.40
N LEU A 94 7.50 3.03 5.55
CA LEU A 94 8.59 2.13 5.88
C LEU A 94 8.06 0.71 5.73
N VAL A 95 8.76 -0.14 4.99
CA VAL A 95 8.46 -1.57 4.89
C VAL A 95 9.67 -2.38 5.34
N ALA A 96 9.43 -3.59 5.83
CA ALA A 96 10.49 -4.48 6.29
C ALA A 96 10.08 -5.95 6.12
N GLY A 97 11.05 -6.80 5.89
CA GLY A 97 10.91 -8.26 5.90
C GLY A 97 12.09 -8.90 6.64
N ASN A 98 11.90 -10.09 7.19
CA ASN A 98 12.94 -10.80 7.89
C ASN A 98 12.63 -12.31 7.97
N ASP A 99 13.49 -13.12 7.40
CA ASP A 99 13.39 -14.58 7.38
C ASP A 99 13.50 -15.23 8.77
N LYS A 100 14.05 -14.52 9.76
CA LYS A 100 14.15 -15.04 11.13
C LYS A 100 12.81 -15.44 11.75
N PHE A 101 11.73 -14.78 11.32
CA PHE A 101 10.38 -15.05 11.85
C PHE A 101 9.67 -16.19 11.14
N THR A 102 10.17 -16.65 10.00
CA THR A 102 9.56 -17.75 9.24
C THR A 102 9.79 -19.11 9.90
N LYS A 103 8.81 -20.01 9.78
CA LYS A 103 8.94 -21.42 10.19
C LYS A 103 9.47 -22.31 9.07
N ASP A 104 9.56 -21.79 7.85
CA ASP A 104 10.17 -22.50 6.74
C ASP A 104 11.68 -22.63 6.96
N LYS A 105 12.18 -23.85 6.93
CA LYS A 105 13.58 -24.17 7.24
C LYS A 105 14.55 -23.55 6.23
N PHE A 106 14.18 -23.51 4.94
CA PHE A 106 15.03 -22.94 3.89
C PHE A 106 15.13 -21.42 4.01
N ARG A 107 14.00 -20.75 4.17
CA ARG A 107 13.96 -19.30 4.39
C ARG A 107 14.64 -18.92 5.71
N ASN A 108 14.41 -19.65 6.78
CA ASN A 108 15.10 -19.40 8.05
C ASN A 108 16.62 -19.58 7.90
N ASN A 109 17.09 -20.63 7.18
CA ASN A 109 18.52 -20.80 6.87
C ASN A 109 19.06 -19.65 6.01
N ARG A 110 18.28 -19.15 5.04
CA ARG A 110 18.63 -18.04 4.15
C ARG A 110 18.92 -16.75 4.95
N ASN A 111 18.17 -16.48 6.03
CA ASN A 111 18.39 -15.44 7.03
C ASN A 111 18.46 -14.02 6.44
N LEU A 112 17.82 -13.79 5.31
CA LEU A 112 17.74 -12.48 4.70
C LEU A 112 16.85 -11.54 5.52
N ASN A 113 17.19 -10.28 5.51
CA ASN A 113 16.40 -9.24 6.16
C ASN A 113 16.55 -7.93 5.42
N PHE A 114 15.49 -7.13 5.40
CA PHE A 114 15.56 -5.80 4.80
C PHE A 114 14.68 -4.79 5.52
N LYS A 115 14.96 -3.53 5.24
CA LYS A 115 14.11 -2.37 5.47
C LYS A 115 14.19 -1.45 4.28
N SER A 116 13.05 -0.97 3.78
CA SER A 116 13.03 -0.02 2.68
C SER A 116 12.15 1.18 2.99
N ASN A 117 12.68 2.38 2.78
CA ASN A 117 11.91 3.61 2.81
C ASN A 117 11.28 3.81 1.44
N ILE A 118 9.97 3.98 1.40
CA ILE A 118 9.19 4.20 0.18
C ILE A 118 8.62 5.62 0.22
N PHE A 119 8.84 6.37 -0.87
CA PHE A 119 8.19 7.64 -1.15
C PHE A 119 7.30 7.46 -2.37
N GLU A 120 6.00 7.61 -2.21
CA GLU A 120 5.01 7.37 -3.25
C GLU A 120 4.25 8.65 -3.59
N LEU A 121 4.12 8.95 -4.88
CA LEU A 121 3.20 9.93 -5.43
C LEU A 121 2.14 9.17 -6.23
N ALA A 122 0.87 9.31 -5.86
CA ALA A 122 -0.22 8.59 -6.50
C ALA A 122 -1.41 9.50 -6.82
N VAL A 123 -2.12 9.15 -7.87
CA VAL A 123 -3.43 9.72 -8.24
C VAL A 123 -4.41 8.58 -8.36
N ARG A 124 -5.57 8.72 -7.72
CA ARG A 124 -6.60 7.68 -7.69
C ARG A 124 -7.99 8.25 -7.93
N ALA A 125 -8.82 7.46 -8.58
CA ALA A 125 -10.25 7.63 -8.68
C ALA A 125 -10.91 6.98 -7.48
N GLU A 126 -11.85 7.68 -6.86
CA GLU A 126 -12.61 7.21 -5.71
C GLU A 126 -14.10 7.24 -6.03
N TYR A 127 -14.80 6.18 -5.66
CA TYR A 127 -16.24 6.07 -5.78
C TYR A 127 -16.89 5.72 -4.45
N SER A 128 -17.89 6.52 -4.06
CA SER A 128 -18.69 6.28 -2.84
C SER A 128 -19.65 5.14 -3.07
N LEU A 129 -19.30 3.95 -2.54
CA LEU A 129 -20.10 2.72 -2.65
C LEU A 129 -21.35 2.77 -1.78
N PHE A 130 -21.23 3.36 -0.61
CA PHE A 130 -22.31 3.50 0.35
C PHE A 130 -22.19 4.84 1.07
N PHE A 131 -23.32 5.52 1.21
CA PHE A 131 -23.43 6.78 1.94
C PHE A 131 -24.70 6.75 2.80
N SER A 132 -24.57 6.88 4.13
CA SER A 132 -25.70 6.95 5.05
C SER A 132 -25.69 8.26 5.83
N LEU A 133 -26.85 8.86 5.98
CA LEU A 133 -27.09 10.00 6.84
C LEU A 133 -27.92 9.54 8.04
N ASP A 134 -27.27 9.30 9.18
CA ASP A 134 -27.98 9.05 10.42
C ASP A 134 -28.62 10.35 10.91
N GLY A 135 -29.94 10.36 11.05
CA GLY A 135 -30.68 11.52 11.57
C GLY A 135 -31.95 11.92 10.80
N ILE A 136 -32.22 11.33 9.63
CA ILE A 136 -33.44 11.62 8.87
C ILE A 136 -34.67 10.89 9.48
N LYS A 137 -34.45 9.72 10.11
CA LYS A 137 -35.55 8.92 10.71
C LYS A 137 -36.19 9.55 11.96
N SER A 138 -35.51 10.48 12.64
CA SER A 138 -36.07 11.12 13.83
C SER A 138 -37.05 12.27 13.53
N ARG A 139 -37.13 12.73 12.28
CA ARG A 139 -37.98 13.85 11.88
C ARG A 139 -39.42 13.50 11.59
N LEU A 140 -39.70 12.23 11.31
CA LEU A 140 -41.05 11.79 10.97
C LEU A 140 -41.92 11.51 12.18
N LYS A 141 -41.39 11.43 13.41
CA LYS A 141 -42.16 11.06 14.59
C LYS A 141 -42.60 12.20 15.52
N ASN A 142 -41.93 13.35 15.54
CA ASN A 142 -42.35 14.46 16.39
C ASN A 142 -41.97 15.80 15.78
N GLY A 143 -42.92 16.61 15.43
CA GLY A 143 -42.84 17.93 14.79
C GLY A 143 -42.00 19.01 15.49
N LEU A 144 -41.06 18.68 16.35
CA LEU A 144 -40.17 19.62 17.04
C LEU A 144 -38.77 19.52 16.45
N SER A 145 -38.34 20.56 15.77
CA SER A 145 -37.03 20.78 15.14
C SER A 145 -35.90 20.76 16.17
N LYS A 146 -35.47 19.59 16.63
CA LYS A 146 -34.16 19.47 17.27
C LYS A 146 -33.07 19.48 16.17
N LYS A 147 -32.10 20.40 16.29
CA LYS A 147 -30.92 20.56 15.43
C LYS A 147 -30.10 19.27 15.50
N SER A 148 -30.46 18.27 14.68
CA SER A 148 -29.78 16.97 14.65
C SER A 148 -28.42 17.18 13.98
N ASN A 149 -27.34 16.95 14.72
CA ASN A 149 -26.01 16.73 14.15
C ASN A 149 -26.04 15.40 13.37
N SER A 150 -26.45 15.49 12.12
CA SER A 150 -26.49 14.33 11.23
C SER A 150 -25.06 13.89 10.93
N LYS A 151 -24.63 12.78 11.50
CA LYS A 151 -23.39 12.11 11.12
C LYS A 151 -23.62 11.42 9.78
N SER A 152 -22.70 11.59 8.84
CA SER A 152 -22.71 10.82 7.60
C SER A 152 -21.67 9.73 7.66
N ASN A 153 -22.04 8.53 7.25
CA ASN A 153 -21.15 7.40 7.07
C ASN A 153 -20.94 7.19 5.57
N GLU A 154 -19.73 7.00 5.15
CA GLU A 154 -19.38 6.81 3.74
C GLU A 154 -18.37 5.66 3.60
N LEU A 155 -18.66 4.71 2.74
CA LEU A 155 -17.73 3.67 2.28
C LEU A 155 -17.30 4.01 0.86
N ILE A 156 -16.00 4.07 0.65
CA ILE A 156 -15.36 4.50 -0.60
C ILE A 156 -14.52 3.35 -1.12
N GLY A 157 -14.69 2.98 -2.39
CA GLY A 157 -13.75 2.14 -3.13
C GLY A 157 -12.87 3.02 -4.01
N PHE A 158 -11.60 2.63 -4.18
CA PHE A 158 -10.69 3.39 -5.03
C PHE A 158 -9.69 2.51 -5.78
N ILE A 159 -9.23 3.06 -6.91
CA ILE A 159 -8.14 2.51 -7.73
C ILE A 159 -7.41 3.67 -8.41
N GLY A 160 -6.11 3.49 -8.68
CA GLY A 160 -5.32 4.55 -9.27
C GLY A 160 -4.01 4.09 -9.89
N ALA A 161 -3.13 5.07 -10.11
CA ALA A 161 -1.76 4.87 -10.56
C ALA A 161 -0.81 5.69 -9.68
N GLY A 162 0.35 5.12 -9.41
CA GLY A 162 1.38 5.76 -8.61
C GLY A 162 2.78 5.47 -9.13
N VAL A 163 3.70 6.35 -8.77
CA VAL A 163 5.13 6.15 -8.92
C VAL A 163 5.76 6.21 -7.54
N PHE A 164 6.70 5.34 -7.27
CA PHE A 164 7.36 5.33 -5.98
C PHE A 164 8.87 5.13 -6.11
N TYR A 165 9.59 5.72 -5.17
CA TYR A 165 11.02 5.52 -4.95
C TYR A 165 11.20 4.62 -3.74
N PHE A 166 12.12 3.66 -3.82
CA PHE A 166 12.47 2.75 -2.74
C PHE A 166 13.99 2.60 -2.61
N ASN A 167 14.45 2.21 -1.41
CA ASN A 167 15.87 2.06 -1.14
C ASN A 167 16.08 0.98 -0.08
N PRO A 168 16.21 -0.29 -0.50
CA PRO A 168 16.40 -1.41 0.40
C PRO A 168 17.73 -1.33 1.13
N LYS A 169 17.69 -1.67 2.42
CA LYS A 169 18.85 -1.78 3.32
C LYS A 169 18.79 -3.14 4.00
N GLY A 170 19.87 -3.90 3.95
CA GLY A 170 20.04 -5.17 4.66
C GLY A 170 20.94 -5.00 5.88
N LYS A 171 20.75 -5.85 6.86
CA LYS A 171 21.63 -5.89 8.04
C LYS A 171 22.88 -6.67 7.71
N ASP A 172 24.03 -6.02 7.76
CA ASP A 172 25.33 -6.67 7.61
C ASP A 172 25.52 -7.72 8.72
N PRO A 173 25.75 -8.99 8.37
CA PRO A 173 25.91 -10.05 9.37
C PRO A 173 27.12 -9.85 10.28
N THR A 174 28.15 -9.12 9.82
CA THR A 174 29.39 -8.89 10.56
C THR A 174 29.26 -7.74 11.55
N SER A 175 28.78 -6.58 11.08
CA SER A 175 28.69 -5.36 11.92
C SER A 175 27.33 -5.19 12.59
N GLY A 176 26.29 -5.88 12.14
CA GLY A 176 24.94 -5.72 12.63
C GLY A 176 24.26 -4.40 12.21
N VAL A 177 24.91 -3.58 11.39
CA VAL A 177 24.42 -2.27 10.92
C VAL A 177 23.64 -2.46 9.62
N TYR A 178 22.61 -1.64 9.41
CA TYR A 178 21.85 -1.64 8.15
C TYR A 178 22.57 -0.85 7.06
N GLU A 179 22.97 -1.53 6.00
CA GLU A 179 23.64 -1.00 4.81
C GLU A 179 22.69 -0.92 3.61
N LYS A 180 22.90 0.05 2.71
CA LYS A 180 22.13 0.15 1.47
C LYS A 180 22.51 -1.01 0.55
N LEU A 181 21.54 -1.82 0.11
CA LEU A 181 21.82 -3.01 -0.71
C LEU A 181 22.13 -2.67 -2.17
N TYR A 182 21.52 -1.65 -2.73
CA TYR A 182 21.67 -1.25 -4.13
C TYR A 182 23.13 -1.18 -4.65
N PRO A 183 24.12 -0.61 -3.93
CA PRO A 183 25.50 -0.55 -4.42
C PRO A 183 26.28 -1.86 -4.26
N HIS A 184 25.70 -2.85 -3.57
CA HIS A 184 26.39 -4.12 -3.31
C HIS A 184 26.10 -5.22 -4.32
N HIS A 185 25.16 -5.00 -5.26
CA HIS A 185 24.89 -5.93 -6.36
C HIS A 185 24.74 -7.38 -5.88
N THR A 186 23.92 -7.59 -4.86
CA THR A 186 23.81 -8.85 -4.07
C THR A 186 23.47 -10.09 -4.90
N GLU A 187 22.89 -9.94 -6.07
CA GLU A 187 22.61 -11.00 -7.04
C GLU A 187 23.53 -10.96 -8.27
N GLY A 188 24.69 -10.30 -8.15
CA GLY A 188 25.65 -10.18 -9.26
C GLY A 188 25.15 -9.26 -10.38
N GLN A 189 24.32 -8.27 -10.06
CA GLN A 189 23.81 -7.33 -11.04
C GLN A 189 24.94 -6.64 -11.80
N GLY A 190 24.92 -6.76 -13.13
CA GLY A 190 25.93 -6.18 -14.01
C GLY A 190 27.15 -7.06 -14.25
N LEU A 191 27.27 -8.21 -13.58
CA LEU A 191 28.29 -9.23 -13.86
C LEU A 191 27.85 -10.18 -14.99
N PRO A 192 28.82 -10.86 -15.67
CA PRO A 192 28.50 -11.85 -16.71
C PRO A 192 27.56 -12.95 -16.17
N GLY A 193 26.43 -13.16 -16.84
CA GLY A 193 25.41 -14.13 -16.40
C GLY A 193 24.53 -13.65 -15.26
N GLY A 194 24.79 -12.49 -14.65
CA GLY A 194 23.93 -11.87 -13.65
C GLY A 194 22.82 -11.01 -14.26
N PRO A 195 21.82 -10.62 -13.47
CA PRO A 195 20.75 -9.74 -13.92
C PRO A 195 21.23 -8.32 -14.17
N LYS A 196 20.40 -7.53 -14.86
CA LYS A 196 20.65 -6.08 -14.98
C LYS A 196 20.42 -5.40 -13.64
N GLN A 197 21.18 -4.32 -13.37
CA GLN A 197 20.92 -3.49 -12.19
C GLN A 197 19.49 -2.92 -12.23
N TYR A 198 18.74 -3.10 -11.16
CA TYR A 198 17.35 -2.63 -11.06
C TYR A 198 17.28 -1.11 -10.88
N LYS A 199 16.14 -0.53 -11.20
CA LYS A 199 15.87 0.89 -10.95
C LYS A 199 15.14 1.04 -9.60
N ARG A 200 15.51 2.07 -8.82
CA ARG A 200 14.88 2.39 -7.54
C ARG A 200 13.61 3.24 -7.67
N ILE A 201 13.13 3.46 -8.87
CA ILE A 201 11.86 4.11 -9.16
C ILE A 201 11.03 3.11 -9.94
N ALA A 202 9.83 2.85 -9.45
CA ALA A 202 8.90 1.91 -10.06
C ALA A 202 7.46 2.46 -10.03
N ILE A 203 6.60 1.86 -10.81
CA ILE A 203 5.16 2.18 -10.85
C ILE A 203 4.37 1.20 -10.01
N CYS A 204 3.21 1.65 -9.49
CA CYS A 204 2.27 0.80 -8.78
C CYS A 204 0.83 1.15 -9.14
N ILE A 205 -0.05 0.22 -8.84
CA ILE A 205 -1.50 0.40 -8.89
C ILE A 205 -2.02 0.35 -7.45
N PRO A 206 -2.24 1.52 -6.80
CA PRO A 206 -2.92 1.58 -5.52
C PRO A 206 -4.40 1.27 -5.69
N MET A 207 -4.93 0.37 -4.85
CA MET A 207 -6.35 0.02 -4.82
C MET A 207 -6.78 -0.32 -3.39
N GLY A 208 -8.04 -0.06 -3.06
CA GLY A 208 -8.49 -0.35 -1.71
C GLY A 208 -9.86 0.21 -1.38
N ILE A 209 -10.11 0.25 -0.08
CA ILE A 209 -11.35 0.75 0.50
C ILE A 209 -11.05 1.73 1.64
N ALA A 210 -11.93 2.70 1.80
CA ALA A 210 -11.90 3.62 2.92
C ALA A 210 -13.30 3.76 3.52
N TRP A 211 -13.36 3.76 4.83
CA TRP A 211 -14.58 4.07 5.56
C TRP A 211 -14.38 5.37 6.33
N GLN A 212 -15.32 6.30 6.22
CA GLN A 212 -15.24 7.57 6.92
C GLN A 212 -16.57 8.01 7.51
N ILE A 213 -16.48 8.75 8.59
CA ILE A 213 -17.61 9.38 9.28
C ILE A 213 -17.37 10.88 9.42
N SER A 214 -18.42 11.68 9.30
CA SER A 214 -18.35 13.11 9.55
C SER A 214 -18.48 13.40 11.04
N LEU A 215 -17.42 13.94 11.66
CA LEU A 215 -17.46 14.41 13.05
C LEU A 215 -18.12 15.79 13.14
N THR A 216 -17.78 16.67 12.21
CA THR A 216 -18.36 18.00 12.11
C THR A 216 -18.75 18.29 10.66
N LYS A 217 -19.21 19.50 10.35
CA LYS A 217 -19.49 19.91 8.97
C LYS A 217 -18.24 20.02 8.09
N LEU A 218 -17.06 20.15 8.70
CA LEU A 218 -15.79 20.38 8.00
C LEU A 218 -14.76 19.29 8.24
N ILE A 219 -14.96 18.42 9.23
CA ILE A 219 -13.98 17.41 9.62
C ILE A 219 -14.59 16.02 9.50
N ASN A 220 -13.93 15.16 8.74
CA ASN A 220 -14.21 13.72 8.71
C ASN A 220 -13.04 12.96 9.33
N ILE A 221 -13.35 11.81 9.94
CA ILE A 221 -12.39 10.82 10.40
C ILE A 221 -12.72 9.47 9.76
N GLY A 222 -11.71 8.69 9.49
CA GLY A 222 -11.94 7.39 8.86
C GLY A 222 -10.75 6.46 8.95
N VAL A 223 -10.92 5.29 8.38
CA VAL A 223 -9.88 4.27 8.21
C VAL A 223 -9.78 3.93 6.74
N GLU A 224 -8.57 3.75 6.25
CA GLU A 224 -8.29 3.39 4.88
C GLU A 224 -7.37 2.17 4.83
N MET A 225 -7.71 1.20 4.00
CA MET A 225 -6.89 0.06 3.65
C MET A 225 -6.50 0.18 2.19
N ASN A 226 -5.20 0.23 1.92
CA ASN A 226 -4.66 0.47 0.59
C ASN A 226 -3.61 -0.59 0.26
N TYR A 227 -3.86 -1.35 -0.78
CA TYR A 227 -2.96 -2.34 -1.37
C TYR A 227 -2.33 -1.75 -2.64
N ARG A 228 -1.01 -1.96 -2.83
CA ARG A 228 -0.27 -1.51 -4.01
C ARG A 228 0.30 -2.72 -4.73
N LYS A 229 -0.24 -3.02 -5.89
CA LYS A 229 0.39 -3.95 -6.83
C LYS A 229 1.53 -3.21 -7.53
N THR A 230 2.74 -3.72 -7.41
CA THR A 230 3.90 -3.11 -8.07
C THR A 230 4.34 -3.91 -9.30
N PHE A 231 5.30 -3.36 -10.06
CA PHE A 231 5.89 -3.99 -11.24
C PHE A 231 7.41 -4.09 -11.09
N THR A 232 7.85 -4.35 -9.87
CA THR A 232 9.25 -4.64 -9.52
C THR A 232 9.32 -5.74 -8.49
N ASP A 233 10.37 -6.51 -8.55
CA ASP A 233 10.70 -7.63 -7.69
C ASP A 233 11.93 -7.31 -6.80
N TYR A 234 12.23 -6.03 -6.61
CA TYR A 234 13.44 -5.59 -5.93
C TYR A 234 13.21 -4.59 -4.79
N ILE A 235 11.98 -4.52 -4.25
CA ILE A 235 11.70 -3.65 -3.09
C ILE A 235 12.52 -4.10 -1.87
N ASP A 236 12.83 -5.38 -1.79
CA ASP A 236 13.64 -6.02 -0.74
C ASP A 236 15.06 -6.41 -1.20
N ASP A 237 15.44 -6.11 -2.48
CA ASP A 237 16.71 -6.51 -3.09
C ASP A 237 16.83 -8.03 -3.33
N VAL A 238 15.71 -8.73 -3.39
CA VAL A 238 15.65 -10.17 -3.66
C VAL A 238 14.78 -10.42 -4.87
N SER A 239 15.27 -11.30 -5.78
CA SER A 239 14.52 -11.75 -6.93
C SER A 239 14.64 -13.27 -7.05
N THR A 240 15.46 -13.78 -7.94
CA THR A 240 15.40 -15.19 -8.34
C THR A 240 16.43 -16.09 -7.67
N THR A 241 17.73 -15.81 -7.92
CA THR A 241 18.82 -16.72 -7.57
C THR A 241 20.01 -15.99 -6.96
N TYR A 242 20.78 -16.71 -6.15
CA TYR A 242 22.13 -16.27 -5.81
C TYR A 242 22.99 -16.19 -7.07
N TYR A 243 23.95 -15.28 -7.07
CA TYR A 243 24.94 -15.25 -8.16
C TYR A 243 25.83 -16.49 -8.08
N PHE A 244 26.00 -17.16 -9.22
CA PHE A 244 26.68 -18.46 -9.28
C PHE A 244 28.19 -18.37 -9.03
N ASP A 245 28.84 -17.24 -9.40
CA ASP A 245 30.28 -17.05 -9.21
C ASP A 245 30.56 -16.10 -8.02
N ARG A 246 30.75 -16.69 -6.85
CA ARG A 246 31.03 -15.94 -5.61
C ARG A 246 32.38 -15.22 -5.65
N ASN A 247 33.38 -15.75 -6.39
CA ASN A 247 34.69 -15.14 -6.50
C ASN A 247 34.63 -13.89 -7.37
N ALA A 248 33.92 -13.94 -8.51
CA ALA A 248 33.69 -12.78 -9.34
C ALA A 248 32.89 -11.68 -8.59
N LEU A 249 31.92 -12.04 -7.77
CA LEU A 249 31.20 -11.09 -6.92
C LEU A 249 32.14 -10.43 -5.89
N LEU A 250 33.00 -11.23 -5.25
CA LEU A 250 33.98 -10.75 -4.27
C LEU A 250 35.02 -9.81 -4.91
N GLU A 251 35.55 -10.17 -6.06
CA GLU A 251 36.54 -9.36 -6.78
C GLU A 251 35.94 -8.04 -7.28
N ALA A 252 34.72 -8.06 -7.81
CA ALA A 252 34.08 -6.87 -8.37
C ALA A 252 33.56 -5.90 -7.31
N TYR A 253 32.96 -6.39 -6.23
CA TYR A 253 32.20 -5.57 -5.28
C TYR A 253 32.67 -5.71 -3.82
N GLY A 254 33.64 -6.55 -3.56
CA GLY A 254 34.31 -6.69 -2.26
C GLY A 254 33.59 -7.62 -1.25
N PRO A 255 34.22 -7.85 -0.10
CA PRO A 255 33.76 -8.83 0.91
C PRO A 255 32.40 -8.49 1.54
N LYS A 256 32.08 -7.20 1.66
CA LYS A 256 30.80 -6.75 2.22
C LYS A 256 29.64 -7.15 1.28
N SER A 257 29.82 -7.04 -0.03
CA SER A 257 28.82 -7.46 -1.01
C SER A 257 28.54 -8.95 -0.94
N LEU A 258 29.57 -9.77 -0.78
CA LEU A 258 29.44 -11.20 -0.62
C LEU A 258 28.69 -11.54 0.70
N ALA A 259 29.02 -10.87 1.80
CA ALA A 259 28.36 -11.09 3.09
C ALA A 259 26.87 -10.69 3.09
N LEU A 260 26.52 -9.61 2.37
CA LEU A 260 25.13 -9.16 2.23
C LEU A 260 24.35 -10.00 1.21
N SER A 261 25.04 -10.57 0.21
CA SER A 261 24.43 -11.48 -0.77
C SER A 261 23.96 -12.77 -0.09
N ASP A 262 24.77 -13.34 0.77
CA ASP A 262 24.53 -14.63 1.42
C ASP A 262 24.79 -14.58 2.94
N PRO A 263 23.84 -14.07 3.73
CA PRO A 263 23.91 -14.06 5.19
C PRO A 263 23.43 -15.38 5.83
N SER A 264 23.42 -16.49 5.07
CA SER A 264 22.86 -17.78 5.51
C SER A 264 23.51 -18.32 6.77
N LEU A 265 22.71 -19.02 7.56
CA LEU A 265 23.15 -19.60 8.85
C LEU A 265 23.98 -20.88 8.69
N GLY A 266 24.03 -21.47 7.49
CA GLY A 266 24.71 -22.73 7.22
C GLY A 266 24.05 -23.96 7.85
N THR A 267 22.83 -23.85 8.36
CA THR A 267 22.09 -24.97 8.96
C THR A 267 21.65 -26.01 7.93
N ILE A 268 21.55 -25.60 6.66
CA ILE A 268 21.31 -26.50 5.53
C ILE A 268 22.53 -26.41 4.61
N PRO A 269 23.40 -27.43 4.59
CA PRO A 269 24.58 -27.42 3.77
C PRO A 269 24.25 -27.26 2.28
N GLY A 270 24.99 -26.38 1.59
CA GLY A 270 24.85 -26.21 0.14
C GLY A 270 23.64 -25.41 -0.34
N ALA A 271 22.75 -24.97 0.56
CA ALA A 271 21.50 -24.30 0.17
C ALA A 271 21.69 -22.98 -0.62
N SER A 272 22.85 -22.32 -0.50
CA SER A 272 23.20 -21.10 -1.23
C SER A 272 24.31 -21.31 -2.27
N LEU A 273 24.80 -22.54 -2.43
CA LEU A 273 25.84 -22.88 -3.40
C LEU A 273 25.24 -22.98 -4.81
N PRO A 274 26.06 -22.75 -5.86
CA PRO A 274 25.63 -22.97 -7.23
C PRO A 274 25.14 -24.42 -7.45
N ASN A 275 24.12 -24.56 -8.27
CA ASN A 275 23.64 -25.87 -8.69
C ASN A 275 24.67 -26.57 -9.57
N GLY A 276 24.59 -27.89 -9.68
CA GLY A 276 25.50 -28.67 -10.50
C GLY A 276 25.45 -28.37 -12.00
N ASP A 277 24.42 -27.64 -12.46
CA ASP A 277 24.26 -27.15 -13.83
C ASP A 277 24.87 -25.75 -14.08
N GLY A 278 25.55 -25.18 -13.09
CA GLY A 278 26.16 -23.87 -13.17
C GLY A 278 25.22 -22.69 -12.94
N THR A 279 23.96 -22.96 -12.55
CA THR A 279 23.00 -21.91 -12.12
C THR A 279 23.14 -21.62 -10.64
N GLY A 280 22.74 -20.40 -10.21
CA GLY A 280 22.65 -20.06 -8.79
C GLY A 280 21.51 -20.83 -8.09
N ALA A 281 21.69 -21.13 -6.79
CA ALA A 281 20.59 -21.63 -5.95
C ALA A 281 19.46 -20.60 -5.86
N GLN A 282 18.26 -21.03 -5.56
CA GLN A 282 17.10 -20.14 -5.39
C GLN A 282 17.32 -19.18 -4.21
N ARG A 283 17.14 -17.88 -4.47
CA ARG A 283 17.22 -16.81 -3.47
C ARG A 283 15.85 -16.19 -3.19
N GLY A 284 15.05 -15.99 -4.22
CA GLY A 284 13.68 -15.50 -4.20
C GLY A 284 12.79 -16.25 -5.20
N ASP A 285 11.68 -15.65 -5.57
CA ASP A 285 10.84 -16.12 -6.69
C ASP A 285 10.77 -15.08 -7.81
N LYS A 286 9.92 -15.26 -8.83
CA LYS A 286 9.78 -14.34 -9.97
C LYS A 286 8.57 -13.41 -9.85
N GLU A 287 7.88 -13.44 -8.73
CA GLU A 287 6.67 -12.66 -8.56
C GLU A 287 7.01 -11.24 -8.10
N ASN A 288 6.33 -10.26 -8.69
CA ASN A 288 6.55 -8.87 -8.32
C ASN A 288 6.09 -8.60 -6.90
N ASP A 289 6.88 -7.87 -6.16
CA ASP A 289 6.59 -7.40 -4.82
C ASP A 289 5.31 -6.57 -4.74
N SER A 290 4.70 -6.58 -3.58
CA SER A 290 3.55 -5.77 -3.25
C SER A 290 3.72 -5.18 -1.84
N PHE A 291 2.97 -4.15 -1.53
CA PHE A 291 2.90 -3.64 -0.16
C PHE A 291 1.53 -3.06 0.14
N MET A 292 1.19 -3.05 1.40
CA MET A 292 -0.10 -2.53 1.84
C MET A 292 0.05 -1.58 3.01
N SER A 293 -0.97 -0.76 3.23
CA SER A 293 -1.06 0.07 4.43
C SER A 293 -2.47 0.12 4.97
N MET A 294 -2.57 0.22 6.29
CA MET A 294 -3.80 0.54 7.00
C MET A 294 -3.58 1.84 7.78
N GLN A 295 -4.38 2.85 7.49
CA GLN A 295 -4.18 4.20 8.01
C GLN A 295 -5.48 4.77 8.58
N VAL A 296 -5.37 5.46 9.70
CA VAL A 296 -6.40 6.38 10.18
C VAL A 296 -6.26 7.67 9.40
N LYS A 297 -7.35 8.19 8.87
CA LYS A 297 -7.39 9.44 8.11
C LYS A 297 -8.22 10.49 8.83
N ILE A 298 -7.71 11.72 8.80
CA ILE A 298 -8.43 12.92 9.21
C ILE A 298 -8.47 13.83 8.01
N SER A 299 -9.65 14.31 7.66
CA SER A 299 -9.82 15.18 6.52
C SER A 299 -10.53 16.46 6.88
N TYR A 300 -10.11 17.55 6.23
CA TYR A 300 -10.66 18.87 6.37
C TYR A 300 -11.25 19.37 5.05
N LEU A 301 -12.54 19.68 5.07
CA LEU A 301 -13.30 20.16 3.92
C LEU A 301 -13.08 21.67 3.73
N LEU A 302 -12.54 22.07 2.59
CA LEU A 302 -12.36 23.46 2.24
C LEU A 302 -13.66 24.03 1.66
N SER A 303 -14.14 25.14 2.25
CA SER A 303 -15.33 25.81 1.76
C SER A 303 -14.97 26.74 0.60
N SER A 304 -15.48 26.43 -0.58
CA SER A 304 -15.43 27.37 -1.70
C SER A 304 -16.44 28.51 -1.45
N LYS A 305 -15.96 29.70 -1.13
CA LYS A 305 -16.77 30.91 -1.16
C LYS A 305 -17.12 31.21 -2.62
N ARG A 306 -18.29 30.78 -3.07
CA ARG A 306 -18.82 31.24 -4.35
C ARG A 306 -19.12 32.72 -4.20
N ASN A 307 -18.27 33.59 -4.75
CA ASN A 307 -18.62 34.99 -4.97
C ASN A 307 -19.85 35.04 -5.87
N ARG A 308 -21.05 35.09 -5.26
CA ARG A 308 -22.23 35.54 -6.01
C ARG A 308 -21.99 37.00 -6.31
N SER A 309 -21.52 37.32 -7.50
CA SER A 309 -21.73 38.65 -8.06
C SER A 309 -23.24 38.88 -8.00
N LYS A 310 -23.64 39.76 -7.07
CA LYS A 310 -25.00 40.28 -7.06
C LYS A 310 -25.09 41.22 -8.28
N LEU A 311 -25.37 40.67 -9.44
CA LEU A 311 -25.97 41.44 -10.51
C LEU A 311 -27.38 41.81 -10.01
N ARG A 312 -27.46 42.92 -9.28
CA ARG A 312 -28.72 43.63 -9.12
C ARG A 312 -29.01 44.27 -10.46
N ALA A 313 -29.89 43.65 -11.25
CA ALA A 313 -30.59 44.42 -12.28
C ALA A 313 -31.33 45.54 -11.56
N LYS A 314 -30.90 46.78 -11.77
CA LYS A 314 -31.71 47.96 -11.48
C LYS A 314 -32.68 48.11 -12.66
N PHE A 315 -33.92 47.81 -12.40
CA PHE A 315 -35.03 48.32 -13.21
C PHE A 315 -35.49 49.65 -12.54
#